data_f27ad397452fc35f75ee3db9bad57d92
#
_entry.id   f27ad397452fc35f75ee3db9bad57d92
#
_cell.length_a   1.000
_cell.length_b   1.000
_cell.length_c   1.000
_cell.angle_alpha   90.00
_cell.angle_beta   90.00
_cell.angle_gamma   90.00
#
_symmetry.space_group_name_H-M   'P 1'
#
loop_
_entity.id
_entity.type
_entity.pdbx_description
1 polymer ?
#
loop_
_entity_poly.entity_id
_entity_poly.type
_entity_poly.pdbx_seq_one_letter_code
_entity_poly.pdbx_strand_id
1 'polypeptide(L)'
;NLDKTAAELGIHDVAWHITKGDALRAELSPGYQYVIGNPPYITYYNLDSEDRALIRRQYEVCRVGKADYYYAFTEAALKSLAADGKMAYLIPNNFMKNRYSQALREYLIPYLTEIEDYKFLRIFGNYQISSAIIFCENQCQQDDFKYTDQEIGDIIRVKKRELTGKWTFCSSEESKKKTRLGDCFKVSAPVATLLNDAFVIQDFSENEAWIETNGYRLER
;
A
#
# COMPACT_ATOMS: atom_id res chain seq x y z
N ASN A 1 14.04 -12.19 -21.81
CA ASN A 1 14.53 -11.56 -20.58
C ASN A 1 14.69 -12.56 -19.43
N LEU A 2 13.74 -13.48 -19.19
CA LEU A 2 13.84 -14.48 -18.12
C LEU A 2 15.05 -15.39 -18.29
N ASP A 3 15.30 -15.92 -19.49
CA ASP A 3 16.48 -16.76 -19.76
C ASP A 3 17.79 -16.03 -19.53
N LYS A 4 17.85 -14.75 -19.89
CA LYS A 4 19.04 -13.92 -19.66
C LYS A 4 19.30 -13.76 -18.16
N THR A 5 18.28 -13.43 -17.38
CA THR A 5 18.41 -13.27 -15.91
C THR A 5 18.76 -14.61 -15.25
N ALA A 6 18.17 -15.71 -15.69
CA ALA A 6 18.51 -17.05 -15.20
C ALA A 6 19.97 -17.40 -15.49
N ALA A 7 20.44 -17.15 -16.74
CA ALA A 7 21.81 -17.41 -17.13
C ALA A 7 22.82 -16.57 -16.35
N GLU A 8 22.51 -15.30 -16.02
CA GLU A 8 23.34 -14.44 -15.15
C GLU A 8 23.48 -15.02 -13.73
N LEU A 9 22.50 -15.80 -13.29
CA LEU A 9 22.50 -16.51 -12.00
C LEU A 9 23.07 -17.94 -12.12
N GLY A 10 23.60 -18.34 -13.28
CA GLY A 10 24.10 -19.69 -13.52
C GLY A 10 23.04 -20.76 -13.68
N ILE A 11 21.78 -20.37 -13.93
CA ILE A 11 20.66 -21.27 -14.11
C ILE A 11 20.38 -21.38 -15.62
N HIS A 12 20.43 -22.60 -16.14
CA HIS A 12 20.24 -22.90 -17.57
C HIS A 12 19.10 -23.91 -17.78
N ASP A 13 18.57 -23.96 -18.97
CA ASP A 13 17.56 -24.94 -19.42
C ASP A 13 16.26 -24.92 -18.58
N VAL A 14 15.78 -23.72 -18.23
CA VAL A 14 14.54 -23.55 -17.46
C VAL A 14 13.33 -23.69 -18.37
N ALA A 15 12.43 -24.60 -18.05
CA ALA A 15 11.13 -24.71 -18.69
C ALA A 15 10.15 -23.70 -18.09
N TRP A 16 10.03 -22.51 -18.71
CA TRP A 16 9.11 -21.48 -18.25
C TRP A 16 7.66 -21.81 -18.60
N HIS A 17 6.79 -21.81 -17.62
CA HIS A 17 5.34 -21.91 -17.80
C HIS A 17 4.73 -20.50 -17.83
N ILE A 18 4.64 -19.92 -19.04
CA ILE A 18 4.12 -18.57 -19.25
C ILE A 18 2.67 -18.64 -19.70
N THR A 19 1.77 -18.05 -18.93
CA THR A 19 0.36 -17.89 -19.31
C THR A 19 0.09 -16.44 -19.67
N LYS A 20 -0.52 -16.21 -20.84
CA LYS A 20 -0.97 -14.90 -21.27
C LYS A 20 -2.45 -14.74 -20.91
N GLY A 21 -2.76 -13.74 -20.07
CA GLY A 21 -4.14 -13.47 -19.68
C GLY A 21 -4.22 -12.43 -18.57
N ASP A 22 -5.44 -12.12 -18.16
CA ASP A 22 -5.73 -11.32 -16.98
C ASP A 22 -5.65 -12.21 -15.73
N ALA A 23 -4.72 -11.92 -14.83
CA ALA A 23 -4.48 -12.73 -13.64
C ALA A 23 -5.67 -12.73 -12.66
N LEU A 24 -6.52 -11.68 -12.64
CA LEU A 24 -7.71 -11.65 -11.80
C LEU A 24 -8.90 -12.40 -12.39
N ARG A 25 -8.87 -12.67 -13.70
CA ARG A 25 -9.90 -13.44 -14.42
C ARG A 25 -9.50 -14.91 -14.62
N ALA A 26 -8.21 -15.20 -14.46
CA ALA A 26 -7.71 -16.56 -14.51
C ALA A 26 -8.08 -17.33 -13.23
N GLU A 27 -8.45 -18.60 -13.38
CA GLU A 27 -8.56 -19.51 -12.25
C GLU A 27 -7.14 -19.86 -11.77
N LEU A 28 -6.66 -19.12 -10.76
CA LEU A 28 -5.40 -19.46 -10.12
C LEU A 28 -5.64 -20.70 -9.25
N SER A 29 -5.07 -21.81 -9.66
CA SER A 29 -5.08 -23.02 -8.83
C SER A 29 -4.22 -22.80 -7.58
N PRO A 30 -4.68 -23.17 -6.38
CA PRO A 30 -3.83 -23.15 -5.19
C PRO A 30 -2.69 -24.16 -5.33
N GLY A 31 -1.54 -23.84 -4.74
CA GLY A 31 -0.39 -24.77 -4.70
C GLY A 31 0.97 -24.18 -5.02
N TYR A 32 1.04 -22.84 -5.15
CA TYR A 32 2.33 -22.17 -5.37
C TYR A 32 3.12 -22.06 -4.06
N GLN A 33 4.37 -22.56 -4.08
CA GLN A 33 5.29 -22.45 -2.95
C GLN A 33 5.79 -21.00 -2.76
N TYR A 34 5.96 -20.27 -3.88
CA TYR A 34 6.40 -18.89 -3.87
C TYR A 34 5.59 -18.06 -4.85
N VAL A 35 5.08 -16.93 -4.37
CA VAL A 35 4.43 -15.92 -5.20
C VAL A 35 5.17 -14.60 -5.00
N ILE A 36 5.76 -14.08 -6.07
CA ILE A 36 6.49 -12.82 -6.07
C ILE A 36 5.86 -11.90 -7.09
N GLY A 37 5.63 -10.64 -6.73
CA GLY A 37 5.01 -9.73 -7.67
C GLY A 37 5.07 -8.25 -7.29
N ASN A 38 4.80 -7.47 -8.32
CA ASN A 38 4.53 -6.04 -8.24
C ASN A 38 3.22 -5.81 -8.99
N PRO A 39 2.07 -5.86 -8.30
CA PRO A 39 0.76 -5.71 -8.94
C PRO A 39 0.55 -4.29 -9.47
N PRO A 40 -0.37 -4.09 -10.42
CA PRO A 40 -0.63 -2.75 -10.96
C PRO A 40 -1.25 -1.82 -9.91
N TYR A 41 -0.68 -0.59 -9.77
CA TYR A 41 -1.12 0.44 -8.81
C TYR A 41 -2.21 1.33 -9.41
N ILE A 42 -3.32 0.72 -9.81
CA ILE A 42 -4.46 1.45 -10.37
C ILE A 42 -5.41 1.80 -9.24
N THR A 43 -5.66 3.11 -9.04
CA THR A 43 -6.59 3.57 -8.02
C THR A 43 -8.03 3.28 -8.43
N TYR A 44 -8.93 3.17 -7.45
CA TYR A 44 -10.35 2.93 -7.68
C TYR A 44 -10.95 3.86 -8.75
N TYR A 45 -10.55 5.12 -8.78
CA TYR A 45 -11.11 6.11 -9.72
C TYR A 45 -10.67 5.88 -11.17
N ASN A 46 -9.53 5.26 -11.37
CA ASN A 46 -8.95 4.97 -12.69
C ASN A 46 -9.34 3.59 -13.22
N LEU A 47 -10.02 2.77 -12.42
CA LEU A 47 -10.60 1.51 -12.87
C LEU A 47 -11.86 1.79 -13.70
N ASP A 48 -12.09 1.01 -14.72
CA ASP A 48 -13.35 1.02 -15.42
C ASP A 48 -14.48 0.37 -14.59
N SER A 49 -15.71 0.45 -15.11
CA SER A 49 -16.89 -0.08 -14.40
C SER A 49 -16.90 -1.61 -14.31
N GLU A 50 -16.34 -2.28 -15.31
CA GLU A 50 -16.29 -3.74 -15.38
C GLU A 50 -15.30 -4.30 -14.36
N ASP A 51 -14.11 -3.74 -14.31
CA ASP A 51 -13.07 -4.13 -13.34
C ASP A 51 -13.52 -3.83 -11.91
N ARG A 52 -14.16 -2.67 -11.65
CA ARG A 52 -14.74 -2.38 -10.32
C ARG A 52 -15.79 -3.41 -9.90
N ALA A 53 -16.65 -3.82 -10.83
CA ALA A 53 -17.67 -4.84 -10.56
C ALA A 53 -17.04 -6.21 -10.33
N LEU A 54 -16.03 -6.57 -11.12
CA LEU A 54 -15.29 -7.82 -11.01
C LEU A 54 -14.65 -7.95 -9.62
N ILE A 55 -13.78 -6.99 -9.24
CA ILE A 55 -13.05 -7.08 -7.98
C ILE A 55 -13.98 -7.05 -6.77
N ARG A 56 -15.03 -6.26 -6.81
CA ARG A 56 -16.02 -6.20 -5.72
C ARG A 56 -16.80 -7.52 -5.54
N ARG A 57 -17.05 -8.23 -6.62
CA ARG A 57 -17.78 -9.52 -6.59
C ARG A 57 -16.89 -10.66 -6.12
N GLN A 58 -15.64 -10.70 -6.57
CA GLN A 58 -14.76 -11.87 -6.40
C GLN A 58 -13.86 -11.80 -5.17
N TYR A 59 -13.50 -10.60 -4.71
CA TYR A 59 -12.49 -10.41 -3.65
C TYR A 59 -13.08 -9.76 -2.42
N GLU A 60 -12.83 -10.36 -1.25
CA GLU A 60 -13.39 -9.90 0.03
C GLU A 60 -12.87 -8.53 0.40
N VAL A 61 -11.58 -8.31 0.21
CA VAL A 61 -10.90 -7.04 0.50
C VAL A 61 -11.41 -5.87 -0.34
N CYS A 62 -12.15 -6.16 -1.42
CA CYS A 62 -12.69 -5.16 -2.35
C CYS A 62 -14.21 -4.92 -2.20
N ARG A 63 -14.91 -5.65 -1.32
CA ARG A 63 -16.37 -5.58 -1.20
C ARG A 63 -16.89 -4.23 -0.75
N VAL A 64 -16.14 -3.56 0.11
CA VAL A 64 -16.57 -2.30 0.75
C VAL A 64 -15.61 -1.17 0.40
N GLY A 65 -16.17 0.01 0.12
CA GLY A 65 -15.40 1.22 -0.09
C GLY A 65 -14.85 1.37 -1.51
N LYS A 66 -13.71 2.05 -1.61
CA LYS A 66 -13.01 2.36 -2.86
C LYS A 66 -11.68 1.62 -2.87
N ALA A 67 -11.74 0.33 -3.20
CA ALA A 67 -10.57 -0.53 -3.24
C ALA A 67 -9.72 -0.25 -4.47
N ASP A 68 -8.44 -0.05 -4.27
CA ASP A 68 -7.48 0.03 -5.37
C ASP A 68 -7.21 -1.38 -5.94
N TYR A 69 -6.80 -1.43 -7.20
CA TYR A 69 -6.74 -2.70 -7.94
C TYR A 69 -5.79 -3.73 -7.31
N TYR A 70 -4.66 -3.28 -6.76
CA TYR A 70 -3.69 -4.16 -6.12
C TYR A 70 -4.24 -4.92 -4.89
N TYR A 71 -5.37 -4.48 -4.28
CA TYR A 71 -6.00 -5.23 -3.18
C TYR A 71 -6.47 -6.60 -3.66
N ALA A 72 -7.14 -6.63 -4.82
CA ALA A 72 -7.60 -7.87 -5.44
C ALA A 72 -6.44 -8.81 -5.79
N PHE A 73 -5.35 -8.27 -6.35
CA PHE A 73 -4.15 -9.04 -6.65
C PHE A 73 -3.52 -9.64 -5.39
N THR A 74 -3.50 -8.89 -4.29
CA THR A 74 -2.94 -9.37 -3.02
C THR A 74 -3.76 -10.54 -2.47
N GLU A 75 -5.09 -10.44 -2.47
CA GLU A 75 -5.95 -11.54 -2.05
C GLU A 75 -5.82 -12.75 -2.98
N ALA A 76 -5.81 -12.53 -4.30
CA ALA A 76 -5.64 -13.60 -5.29
C ALA A 76 -4.33 -14.35 -5.09
N ALA A 77 -3.23 -13.62 -4.86
CA ALA A 77 -1.92 -14.20 -4.60
C ALA A 77 -1.90 -15.04 -3.33
N LEU A 78 -2.48 -14.55 -2.23
CA LEU A 78 -2.58 -15.31 -0.97
C LEU A 78 -3.43 -16.58 -1.13
N LYS A 79 -4.53 -16.52 -1.87
CA LYS A 79 -5.38 -17.69 -2.16
C LYS A 79 -4.69 -18.74 -3.03
N SER A 80 -3.71 -18.34 -3.84
CA SER A 80 -2.96 -19.25 -4.70
C SER A 80 -1.80 -19.98 -4.00
N LEU A 81 -1.47 -19.61 -2.77
CA LEU A 81 -0.38 -20.23 -2.01
C LEU A 81 -0.69 -21.69 -1.61
N ALA A 82 0.34 -22.53 -1.66
CA ALA A 82 0.34 -23.81 -0.97
C ALA A 82 0.20 -23.63 0.55
N ALA A 83 0.00 -24.71 1.30
CA ALA A 83 -0.18 -24.66 2.76
C ALA A 83 0.97 -23.98 3.51
N ASP A 84 2.20 -24.15 3.02
CA ASP A 84 3.44 -23.56 3.53
C ASP A 84 4.02 -22.50 2.57
N GLY A 85 3.23 -22.07 1.58
CA GLY A 85 3.63 -21.15 0.55
C GLY A 85 3.88 -19.74 1.07
N LYS A 86 4.80 -19.03 0.41
CA LYS A 86 5.25 -17.69 0.79
C LYS A 86 5.01 -16.68 -0.31
N MET A 87 4.65 -15.46 0.07
CA MET A 87 4.45 -14.35 -0.85
C MET A 87 5.37 -13.19 -0.50
N ALA A 88 5.92 -12.57 -1.52
CA ALA A 88 6.60 -11.27 -1.43
C ALA A 88 6.00 -10.32 -2.47
N TYR A 89 5.28 -9.30 -2.02
CA TYR A 89 4.63 -8.32 -2.89
C TYR A 89 5.10 -6.91 -2.59
N LEU A 90 5.49 -6.20 -3.63
CA LEU A 90 5.76 -4.77 -3.58
C LEU A 90 4.45 -4.04 -3.85
N ILE A 91 3.96 -3.27 -2.88
CA ILE A 91 2.68 -2.55 -2.96
C ILE A 91 2.82 -1.12 -2.41
N PRO A 92 1.93 -0.19 -2.75
CA PRO A 92 1.93 1.14 -2.16
C PRO A 92 1.77 1.06 -0.63
N ASN A 93 2.64 1.74 0.13
CA ASN A 93 2.62 1.68 1.60
C ASN A 93 1.40 2.39 2.22
N ASN A 94 0.64 3.14 1.42
CA ASN A 94 -0.57 3.83 1.85
C ASN A 94 -1.66 2.87 2.37
N PHE A 95 -1.60 1.56 2.04
CA PHE A 95 -2.53 0.57 2.58
C PHE A 95 -2.54 0.55 4.11
N MET A 96 -1.43 0.87 4.76
CA MET A 96 -1.34 0.90 6.21
C MET A 96 -2.23 1.99 6.84
N LYS A 97 -2.45 3.11 6.15
CA LYS A 97 -3.15 4.30 6.67
C LYS A 97 -4.43 4.66 5.95
N ASN A 98 -4.62 4.20 4.70
CA ASN A 98 -5.79 4.54 3.91
C ASN A 98 -7.07 3.99 4.58
N ARG A 99 -8.12 4.81 4.59
CA ARG A 99 -9.44 4.46 5.13
C ARG A 99 -10.04 3.23 4.44
N TYR A 100 -9.88 3.13 3.13
CA TYR A 100 -10.49 2.07 2.32
C TYR A 100 -9.68 0.75 2.30
N SER A 101 -8.49 0.73 2.92
CA SER A 101 -7.65 -0.47 3.02
C SER A 101 -7.90 -1.28 4.30
N GLN A 102 -8.92 -0.98 5.07
CA GLN A 102 -9.15 -1.68 6.34
C GLN A 102 -9.36 -3.19 6.12
N ALA A 103 -10.20 -3.56 5.16
CA ALA A 103 -10.43 -4.96 4.83
C ALA A 103 -9.15 -5.67 4.38
N LEU A 104 -8.30 -5.01 3.58
CA LEU A 104 -7.00 -5.55 3.19
C LEU A 104 -6.08 -5.75 4.40
N ARG A 105 -6.00 -4.76 5.31
CA ARG A 105 -5.18 -4.89 6.53
C ARG A 105 -5.63 -6.08 7.39
N GLU A 106 -6.92 -6.19 7.65
CA GLU A 106 -7.51 -7.29 8.42
C GLU A 106 -7.26 -8.65 7.75
N TYR A 107 -7.39 -8.71 6.43
CA TYR A 107 -7.12 -9.92 5.65
C TYR A 107 -5.64 -10.35 5.71
N LEU A 108 -4.71 -9.38 5.73
CA LEU A 108 -3.27 -9.64 5.76
C LEU A 108 -2.76 -10.16 7.12
N ILE A 109 -3.37 -9.75 8.24
CA ILE A 109 -2.87 -10.03 9.60
C ILE A 109 -2.45 -11.50 9.81
N PRO A 110 -3.27 -12.52 9.49
CA PRO A 110 -2.90 -13.91 9.76
C PRO A 110 -1.69 -14.38 8.95
N TYR A 111 -1.43 -13.80 7.80
CA TYR A 111 -0.36 -14.21 6.88
C TYR A 111 0.96 -13.48 7.08
N LEU A 112 0.95 -12.27 7.66
CA LEU A 112 2.13 -11.41 7.74
C LEU A 112 3.28 -12.04 8.53
N THR A 113 4.48 -12.00 7.92
CA THR A 113 5.75 -12.35 8.56
C THR A 113 6.71 -11.17 8.62
N GLU A 114 6.66 -10.26 7.62
CA GLU A 114 7.49 -9.07 7.57
C GLU A 114 6.86 -7.98 6.71
N ILE A 115 7.16 -6.71 7.04
CA ILE A 115 6.93 -5.53 6.20
C ILE A 115 8.23 -4.74 6.13
N GLU A 116 8.71 -4.48 4.92
CA GLU A 116 9.77 -3.52 4.64
C GLU A 116 9.15 -2.25 4.06
N ASP A 117 9.11 -1.18 4.82
CA ASP A 117 8.51 0.10 4.42
C ASP A 117 9.58 1.05 3.91
N TYR A 118 9.55 1.32 2.62
CA TYR A 118 10.51 2.20 1.96
C TYR A 118 10.17 3.68 2.12
N LYS A 119 9.04 4.02 2.75
CA LYS A 119 8.63 5.41 3.01
C LYS A 119 8.69 6.28 1.74
N PHE A 120 9.60 7.25 1.74
CA PHE A 120 9.82 8.18 0.64
C PHE A 120 11.05 7.84 -0.21
N LEU A 121 11.72 6.71 0.06
CA LEU A 121 12.86 6.26 -0.73
C LEU A 121 12.43 5.99 -2.18
N ARG A 122 13.23 6.49 -3.12
CA ARG A 122 13.00 6.32 -4.55
C ARG A 122 13.52 4.96 -5.02
N ILE A 123 12.67 3.95 -5.01
CA ILE A 123 13.02 2.62 -5.52
C ILE A 123 12.81 2.47 -7.03
N PHE A 124 12.09 3.39 -7.68
CA PHE A 124 11.80 3.38 -9.12
C PHE A 124 12.37 4.61 -9.85
N GLY A 125 13.66 4.86 -9.75
CA GLY A 125 14.33 5.94 -10.48
C GLY A 125 13.66 7.30 -10.23
N ASN A 126 13.06 7.89 -11.27
CA ASN A 126 12.45 9.22 -11.19
C ASN A 126 11.02 9.24 -10.63
N TYR A 127 10.40 8.08 -10.40
CA TYR A 127 9.03 8.00 -9.87
C TYR A 127 9.04 7.95 -8.36
N GLN A 128 8.31 8.88 -7.73
CA GLN A 128 8.14 8.92 -6.29
C GLN A 128 6.86 8.17 -5.90
N ILE A 129 6.99 6.87 -5.71
CA ILE A 129 5.91 6.03 -5.20
C ILE A 129 6.36 5.48 -3.85
N SER A 130 5.68 5.92 -2.79
CA SER A 130 5.90 5.36 -1.47
C SER A 130 5.42 3.92 -1.42
N SER A 131 6.32 2.98 -1.27
CA SER A 131 6.06 1.54 -1.39
C SER A 131 6.51 0.78 -0.16
N ALA A 132 5.97 -0.41 0.00
CA ALA A 132 6.42 -1.40 0.98
C ALA A 132 6.47 -2.79 0.33
N ILE A 133 7.40 -3.62 0.76
CA ILE A 133 7.35 -5.06 0.48
C ILE A 133 6.67 -5.72 1.67
N ILE A 134 5.60 -6.46 1.39
CA ILE A 134 4.96 -7.34 2.36
C ILE A 134 5.40 -8.77 2.13
N PHE A 135 5.81 -9.44 3.19
CA PHE A 135 6.11 -10.86 3.21
C PHE A 135 5.00 -11.56 3.98
N CYS A 136 4.45 -12.58 3.37
CA CYS A 136 3.35 -13.37 3.94
C CYS A 136 3.66 -14.86 3.80
N GLU A 137 3.15 -15.65 4.74
CA GLU A 137 3.23 -17.11 4.72
C GLU A 137 1.85 -17.68 4.99
N ASN A 138 1.42 -18.63 4.16
CA ASN A 138 0.17 -19.33 4.39
C ASN A 138 0.31 -20.23 5.62
N GLN A 139 -0.73 -20.30 6.45
CA GLN A 139 -0.71 -21.00 7.75
C GLN A 139 0.39 -20.50 8.71
N CYS A 140 0.73 -19.21 8.64
CA CYS A 140 1.70 -18.59 9.53
C CYS A 140 1.29 -18.75 11.00
N GLN A 141 2.18 -19.36 11.82
CA GLN A 141 1.95 -19.59 13.25
C GLN A 141 2.52 -18.48 14.15
N GLN A 142 3.13 -17.45 13.56
CA GLN A 142 3.75 -16.38 14.32
C GLN A 142 2.71 -15.38 14.82
N ASP A 143 2.77 -15.03 16.12
CA ASP A 143 1.91 -14.02 16.75
C ASP A 143 2.39 -12.58 16.49
N ASP A 144 3.58 -12.43 15.96
CA ASP A 144 4.18 -11.15 15.60
C ASP A 144 4.80 -11.19 14.20
N PHE A 145 5.14 -10.03 13.69
CA PHE A 145 5.89 -9.88 12.44
C PHE A 145 6.96 -8.80 12.59
N LYS A 146 7.95 -8.86 11.72
CA LYS A 146 9.02 -7.86 11.64
C LYS A 146 8.55 -6.68 10.79
N TYR A 147 8.71 -5.46 11.31
CA TYR A 147 8.58 -4.23 10.51
C TYR A 147 9.94 -3.54 10.44
N THR A 148 10.34 -3.19 9.23
CA THR A 148 11.58 -2.47 8.95
C THR A 148 11.25 -1.15 8.27
N ASP A 149 11.65 -0.05 8.89
CA ASP A 149 11.68 1.26 8.27
C ASP A 149 12.97 1.39 7.46
N GLN A 150 12.89 1.30 6.16
CA GLN A 150 14.07 1.31 5.28
C GLN A 150 14.71 2.70 5.15
N GLU A 151 13.98 3.77 5.50
CA GLU A 151 14.51 5.14 5.42
C GLU A 151 15.50 5.42 6.55
N ILE A 152 15.25 4.92 7.76
CA ILE A 152 16.08 5.15 8.95
C ILE A 152 16.75 3.88 9.47
N GLY A 153 16.46 2.72 8.89
CA GLY A 153 17.00 1.44 9.30
C GLY A 153 16.43 0.87 10.59
N ASP A 154 15.30 1.40 11.08
CA ASP A 154 14.68 0.96 12.33
C ASP A 154 13.95 -0.38 12.12
N ILE A 155 14.15 -1.32 13.06
CA ILE A 155 13.53 -2.63 13.04
C ILE A 155 12.75 -2.85 14.33
N ILE A 156 11.48 -3.17 14.21
CA ILE A 156 10.62 -3.48 15.36
C ILE A 156 9.84 -4.79 15.15
N ARG A 157 9.51 -5.44 16.25
CA ARG A 157 8.56 -6.56 16.29
C ARG A 157 7.18 -6.05 16.67
N VAL A 158 6.19 -6.37 15.85
CA VAL A 158 4.80 -5.92 16.02
C VAL A 158 3.91 -7.11 16.30
N LYS A 159 3.21 -7.08 17.43
CA LYS A 159 2.26 -8.13 17.77
C LYS A 159 0.98 -7.99 16.95
N LYS A 160 0.60 -9.04 16.23
CA LYS A 160 -0.59 -9.06 15.36
C LYS A 160 -1.88 -8.68 16.09
N ARG A 161 -2.03 -9.12 17.35
CA ARG A 161 -3.20 -8.80 18.20
C ARG A 161 -3.35 -7.32 18.56
N GLU A 162 -2.28 -6.52 18.42
CA GLU A 162 -2.29 -5.09 18.71
C GLU A 162 -2.66 -4.25 17.49
N LEU A 163 -2.78 -4.88 16.32
CA LEU A 163 -3.13 -4.21 15.08
C LEU A 163 -4.63 -3.89 15.03
N THR A 164 -4.96 -2.63 15.12
CA THR A 164 -6.33 -2.13 14.98
C THR A 164 -6.37 -0.91 14.08
N GLY A 165 -7.40 -0.81 13.24
CA GLY A 165 -7.62 0.37 12.40
C GLY A 165 -6.46 0.71 11.47
N LYS A 166 -5.91 1.91 11.57
CA LYS A 166 -4.74 2.36 10.79
C LYS A 166 -3.46 1.88 11.44
N TRP A 167 -2.53 1.38 10.64
CA TRP A 167 -1.23 0.94 11.12
C TRP A 167 -0.23 2.08 11.10
N THR A 168 0.36 2.34 12.25
CA THR A 168 1.47 3.30 12.40
C THR A 168 2.52 2.65 13.27
N PHE A 169 3.69 2.43 12.69
CA PHE A 169 4.80 1.78 13.35
C PHE A 169 5.85 2.83 13.73
N CYS A 170 6.26 2.82 14.99
CA CYS A 170 7.36 3.62 15.51
C CYS A 170 8.04 2.86 16.64
N SER A 171 9.32 3.12 16.86
CA SER A 171 10.07 2.50 17.95
C SER A 171 9.38 2.77 19.29
N SER A 172 9.44 1.80 20.20
CA SER A 172 8.76 1.85 21.50
C SER A 172 9.18 3.05 22.38
N GLU A 173 10.40 3.54 22.17
CA GLU A 173 10.94 4.74 22.84
C GLU A 173 10.26 6.03 22.37
N GLU A 174 10.01 6.14 21.08
CA GLU A 174 9.33 7.31 20.50
C GLU A 174 7.83 7.33 20.80
N SER A 175 7.17 6.18 20.81
CA SER A 175 5.73 6.10 21.06
C SER A 175 5.35 6.42 22.52
N LYS A 176 6.26 6.15 23.47
CA LYS A 176 6.02 6.46 24.90
C LYS A 176 6.13 7.95 25.24
N LYS A 177 6.76 8.76 24.37
CA LYS A 177 7.04 10.18 24.64
C LYS A 177 6.13 11.16 23.90
N LYS A 178 5.26 10.71 23.02
CA LYS A 178 4.46 11.62 22.17
C LYS A 178 3.02 11.73 22.63
N THR A 179 2.67 12.88 23.22
CA THR A 179 1.28 13.32 23.35
C THR A 179 0.72 13.53 21.94
N ARG A 180 -0.40 12.93 21.61
CA ARG A 180 -1.06 13.13 20.31
C ARG A 180 -1.72 14.50 20.29
N LEU A 181 -1.68 15.19 19.16
CA LEU A 181 -2.40 16.46 18.97
C LEU A 181 -3.89 16.34 19.36
N GLY A 182 -4.52 15.18 19.06
CA GLY A 182 -5.91 14.91 19.42
C GLY A 182 -6.17 14.75 20.92
N ASP A 183 -5.13 14.51 21.73
CA ASP A 183 -5.25 14.43 23.19
C ASP A 183 -5.33 15.83 23.84
N CYS A 184 -4.78 16.84 23.15
CA CYS A 184 -4.72 18.23 23.61
C CYS A 184 -5.70 19.14 22.87
N PHE A 185 -6.05 18.82 21.62
CA PHE A 185 -6.82 19.69 20.73
C PHE A 185 -7.86 18.90 19.96
N LYS A 186 -9.01 19.55 19.68
CA LYS A 186 -9.96 19.04 18.71
C LYS A 186 -9.40 19.29 17.31
N VAL A 187 -8.93 18.23 16.64
CA VAL A 187 -8.40 18.32 15.27
C VAL A 187 -9.52 18.05 14.27
N SER A 188 -9.76 18.99 13.38
CA SER A 188 -10.71 18.84 12.27
C SER A 188 -10.10 19.41 11.00
N ALA A 189 -10.51 18.87 9.83
CA ALA A 189 -10.22 19.48 8.54
C ALA A 189 -11.40 20.45 8.22
N PRO A 190 -11.25 21.75 8.50
CA PRO A 190 -12.39 22.68 8.40
C PRO A 190 -12.82 22.93 6.96
N VAL A 191 -11.89 22.87 6.01
CA VAL A 191 -12.16 23.12 4.59
C VAL A 191 -11.35 22.13 3.74
N ALA A 192 -12.02 21.43 2.85
CA ALA A 192 -11.39 20.76 1.71
C ALA A 192 -11.71 21.58 0.46
N THR A 193 -10.75 22.32 -0.05
CA THR A 193 -10.93 23.08 -1.29
C THR A 193 -10.59 22.17 -2.48
N LEU A 194 -11.44 22.19 -3.51
CA LEU A 194 -11.11 21.57 -4.79
C LEU A 194 -10.45 22.60 -5.73
N LEU A 195 -10.20 23.81 -5.25
CA LEU A 195 -9.68 24.95 -6.00
C LEU A 195 -8.43 25.52 -5.30
N ASN A 196 -7.37 24.71 -5.21
CA ASN A 196 -6.13 25.11 -4.55
C ASN A 196 -5.55 26.41 -5.11
N ASP A 197 -5.67 26.63 -6.43
CA ASP A 197 -5.14 27.82 -7.09
C ASP A 197 -5.77 29.13 -6.60
N ALA A 198 -7.01 29.07 -6.07
CA ALA A 198 -7.68 30.23 -5.48
C ALA A 198 -7.31 30.48 -4.02
N PHE A 199 -6.87 29.41 -3.29
CA PHE A 199 -6.66 29.46 -1.84
C PHE A 199 -5.19 29.34 -1.42
N VAL A 200 -4.31 28.88 -2.32
CA VAL A 200 -2.87 28.86 -2.10
C VAL A 200 -2.27 30.14 -2.66
N ILE A 201 -2.03 31.10 -1.80
CA ILE A 201 -1.47 32.39 -2.15
C ILE A 201 0.05 32.25 -2.25
N GLN A 202 0.63 32.54 -3.42
CA GLN A 202 2.08 32.49 -3.66
C GLN A 202 2.76 33.85 -3.54
N ASP A 203 1.98 34.94 -3.51
CA ASP A 203 2.50 36.32 -3.43
C ASP A 203 1.77 37.09 -2.32
N PHE A 204 2.57 37.78 -1.49
CA PHE A 204 2.11 38.61 -0.39
C PHE A 204 2.55 40.06 -0.61
N SER A 205 1.68 40.88 -1.22
CA SER A 205 1.91 42.32 -1.22
C SER A 205 1.42 42.92 0.10
N GLU A 206 2.27 43.67 0.79
CA GLU A 206 1.99 44.18 2.15
C GLU A 206 0.98 45.35 2.20
N ASN A 207 0.60 45.94 1.08
CA ASN A 207 -0.06 47.25 1.07
C ASN A 207 -1.47 47.31 0.53
N GLU A 208 -2.16 46.16 0.36
CA GLU A 208 -3.46 46.19 -0.29
C GLU A 208 -4.54 45.48 0.55
N ALA A 209 -5.75 46.03 0.54
CA ALA A 209 -6.92 45.47 1.18
C ALA A 209 -7.39 44.13 0.53
N TRP A 210 -6.74 43.75 -0.56
CA TRP A 210 -7.06 42.55 -1.33
C TRP A 210 -5.81 41.99 -2.00
N ILE A 211 -5.88 40.70 -2.32
CA ILE A 211 -4.81 39.95 -2.94
C ILE A 211 -5.32 39.37 -4.27
N GLU A 212 -4.57 39.55 -5.34
CA GLU A 212 -4.82 38.86 -6.61
C GLU A 212 -3.91 37.65 -6.73
N THR A 213 -4.51 36.49 -6.98
CA THR A 213 -3.76 35.25 -7.23
C THR A 213 -4.50 34.41 -8.26
N ASN A 214 -3.78 33.93 -9.28
CA ASN A 214 -4.31 33.02 -10.31
C ASN A 214 -5.66 33.50 -10.94
N GLY A 215 -5.85 34.83 -11.08
CA GLY A 215 -7.07 35.38 -11.63
C GLY A 215 -8.24 35.57 -10.64
N TYR A 216 -8.01 35.29 -9.37
CA TYR A 216 -8.97 35.53 -8.30
C TYR A 216 -8.56 36.70 -7.44
N ARG A 217 -9.56 37.47 -7.02
CA ARG A 217 -9.40 38.59 -6.09
C ARG A 217 -9.99 38.21 -4.74
N LEU A 218 -9.15 38.24 -3.73
CA LEU A 218 -9.52 37.91 -2.36
C LEU A 218 -9.40 39.14 -1.46
N GLU A 219 -10.45 39.47 -0.70
CA GLU A 219 -10.39 40.52 0.31
C GLU A 219 -9.67 39.97 1.55
N ARG A 220 -8.86 40.85 2.20
CA ARG A 220 -8.18 40.48 3.45
C ARG A 220 -9.10 40.52 4.64
#